data_692e436ecad8ad20e5209f182356a66a
#
_entry.id   692e436ecad8ad20e5209f182356a66a
#
_cell.length_a   1.000
_cell.length_b   1.000
_cell.length_c   1.000
_cell.angle_alpha   90.00
_cell.angle_beta   90.00
_cell.angle_gamma   90.00
#
_symmetry.space_group_name_H-M   'P 1'
#
loop_
_entity.id
_entity.type
_entity.pdbx_description
1 polymer ?
#
loop_
_entity_poly.entity_id
_entity_poly.type
_entity_poly.pdbx_seq_one_letter_code
_entity_poly.pdbx_strand_id
1 'polypeptide(L)'
;MTASVSTAPATSMSEADLSTAQAAVLAHLRQFFAGHRVDVRDPPDQRVQERIPRFSIAAVDPGPVIDKHVYVSMGCWDAVHDAEHGLEFVLIAPDAAPRHALLVAVTAYYHANPDDPTFRLDLGHSVPIGEPWSPGSLCDHLLVSLPYPFGPELEVCAWDGGHARLLWLLPITAAERDFEVANGLEALEQRFDAAALAYWDSRRGSVV
;
A
#
# COMPACT_ATOMS: atom_id res chain seq x y z
N MET A 1 -26.79 -35.22 -9.74
CA MET A 1 -25.31 -35.33 -9.73
C MET A 1 -24.78 -33.96 -9.39
N THR A 2 -24.50 -33.73 -8.12
CA THR A 2 -23.95 -32.46 -7.61
C THR A 2 -22.44 -32.63 -7.59
N ALA A 3 -21.77 -31.86 -8.45
CA ALA A 3 -20.31 -31.81 -8.46
C ALA A 3 -19.83 -31.01 -7.23
N SER A 4 -19.16 -31.71 -6.32
CA SER A 4 -18.47 -31.11 -5.18
C SER A 4 -17.20 -30.44 -5.70
N VAL A 5 -17.16 -29.09 -5.66
CA VAL A 5 -15.95 -28.33 -5.92
C VAL A 5 -15.07 -28.49 -4.69
N SER A 6 -14.03 -29.29 -4.81
CA SER A 6 -12.96 -29.43 -3.81
C SER A 6 -12.11 -28.18 -3.84
N THR A 7 -12.32 -27.28 -2.88
CA THR A 7 -11.43 -26.13 -2.65
C THR A 7 -10.18 -26.68 -1.93
N ALA A 8 -9.09 -26.87 -2.67
CA ALA A 8 -7.80 -27.12 -2.05
C ALA A 8 -7.43 -25.91 -1.17
N PRO A 9 -6.88 -26.11 0.04
CA PRO A 9 -6.42 -25.01 0.86
C PRO A 9 -5.30 -24.28 0.11
N ALA A 10 -5.45 -22.97 -0.06
CA ALA A 10 -4.38 -22.13 -0.57
C ALA A 10 -3.17 -22.32 0.38
N THR A 11 -2.06 -22.78 -0.17
CA THR A 11 -0.81 -22.93 0.57
C THR A 11 -0.33 -21.50 0.85
N SER A 12 -0.46 -21.03 2.09
CA SER A 12 0.06 -19.73 2.48
C SER A 12 1.57 -19.71 2.25
N MET A 13 2.07 -18.61 1.67
CA MET A 13 3.49 -18.42 1.41
C MET A 13 4.26 -18.50 2.74
N SER A 14 5.29 -19.37 2.77
CA SER A 14 6.18 -19.48 3.93
C SER A 14 7.18 -18.32 3.91
N GLU A 15 7.57 -17.83 5.08
CA GLU A 15 8.65 -16.83 5.20
C GLU A 15 9.97 -17.32 4.59
N ALA A 16 10.18 -18.63 4.49
CA ALA A 16 11.34 -19.24 3.83
C ALA A 16 11.35 -19.03 2.31
N ASP A 17 10.21 -18.67 1.71
CA ASP A 17 10.07 -18.45 0.27
C ASP A 17 10.24 -16.97 -0.13
N LEU A 18 10.46 -16.06 0.84
CA LEU A 18 10.64 -14.64 0.58
C LEU A 18 11.95 -14.37 -0.18
N SER A 19 11.93 -13.37 -1.06
CA SER A 19 13.16 -12.83 -1.66
C SER A 19 13.99 -12.08 -0.60
N THR A 20 15.24 -11.75 -0.93
CA THR A 20 16.10 -10.93 -0.04
C THR A 20 15.45 -9.57 0.26
N ALA A 21 14.86 -8.92 -0.73
CA ALA A 21 14.17 -7.65 -0.57
C ALA A 21 12.94 -7.80 0.33
N GLN A 22 12.08 -8.80 0.06
CA GLN A 22 10.90 -9.07 0.88
C GLN A 22 11.27 -9.39 2.35
N ALA A 23 12.30 -10.19 2.56
CA ALA A 23 12.78 -10.51 3.90
C ALA A 23 13.30 -9.25 4.64
N ALA A 24 14.00 -8.36 3.92
CA ALA A 24 14.46 -7.09 4.46
C ALA A 24 13.29 -6.16 4.83
N VAL A 25 12.31 -6.03 3.93
CA VAL A 25 11.10 -5.23 4.19
C VAL A 25 10.34 -5.79 5.39
N LEU A 26 10.14 -7.11 5.48
CA LEU A 26 9.45 -7.73 6.62
C LEU A 26 10.20 -7.49 7.94
N ALA A 27 11.54 -7.62 7.93
CA ALA A 27 12.36 -7.35 9.12
C ALA A 27 12.28 -5.87 9.54
N HIS A 28 12.33 -4.95 8.59
CA HIS A 28 12.17 -3.51 8.80
C HIS A 28 10.80 -3.20 9.43
N LEU A 29 9.73 -3.76 8.90
CA LEU A 29 8.37 -3.59 9.44
C LEU A 29 8.25 -4.13 10.86
N ARG A 30 8.80 -5.31 11.15
CA ARG A 30 8.79 -5.90 12.50
C ARG A 30 9.59 -5.09 13.52
N GLN A 31 10.69 -4.48 13.08
CA GLN A 31 11.47 -3.58 13.90
C GLN A 31 10.73 -2.28 14.18
N PHE A 32 10.18 -1.64 13.12
CA PHE A 32 9.46 -0.39 13.24
C PHE A 32 8.17 -0.54 14.07
N PHE A 33 7.38 -1.56 13.78
CA PHE A 33 6.13 -1.89 14.48
C PHE A 33 6.37 -2.85 15.66
N ALA A 34 7.44 -2.65 16.42
CA ALA A 34 7.72 -3.49 17.59
C ALA A 34 6.53 -3.50 18.57
N GLY A 35 6.09 -4.68 18.97
CA GLY A 35 4.92 -4.88 19.83
C GLY A 35 3.59 -5.00 19.09
N HIS A 36 3.59 -4.86 17.76
CA HIS A 36 2.44 -5.21 16.90
C HIS A 36 2.56 -6.67 16.43
N ARG A 37 1.43 -7.26 16.07
CA ARG A 37 1.41 -8.50 15.29
C ARG A 37 1.58 -8.16 13.83
N VAL A 38 2.57 -8.79 13.16
CA VAL A 38 2.84 -8.63 11.72
C VAL A 38 2.72 -9.99 11.06
N ASP A 39 1.68 -10.17 10.25
CA ASP A 39 1.40 -11.40 9.52
C ASP A 39 1.69 -11.21 8.02
N VAL A 40 2.28 -12.21 7.38
CA VAL A 40 2.41 -12.27 5.92
C VAL A 40 1.21 -12.98 5.33
N ARG A 41 0.59 -12.39 4.32
CA ARG A 41 -0.62 -12.90 3.67
C ARG A 41 -0.44 -12.95 2.15
N ASP A 42 -1.05 -13.95 1.54
CA ASP A 42 -1.19 -14.00 0.08
C ASP A 42 -2.06 -12.84 -0.42
N PRO A 43 -1.85 -12.36 -1.65
CA PRO A 43 -2.71 -11.34 -2.23
C PRO A 43 -4.14 -11.87 -2.41
N PRO A 44 -5.15 -11.01 -2.25
CA PRO A 44 -6.55 -11.40 -2.41
C PRO A 44 -6.95 -11.71 -3.87
N ASP A 45 -6.08 -11.40 -4.85
CA ASP A 45 -6.32 -11.63 -6.28
C ASP A 45 -5.11 -12.34 -6.90
N GLN A 46 -5.34 -13.53 -7.44
CA GLN A 46 -4.31 -14.37 -8.07
C GLN A 46 -3.62 -13.68 -9.25
N ARG A 47 -4.30 -12.79 -9.99
CA ARG A 47 -3.71 -12.03 -11.10
C ARG A 47 -2.51 -11.20 -10.68
N VAL A 48 -2.47 -10.78 -9.42
CA VAL A 48 -1.31 -10.05 -8.88
C VAL A 48 -0.09 -10.96 -8.86
N GLN A 49 -0.21 -12.21 -8.41
CA GLN A 49 0.90 -13.18 -8.42
C GLN A 49 1.34 -13.59 -9.83
N GLU A 50 0.43 -13.58 -10.81
CA GLU A 50 0.77 -13.82 -12.21
C GLU A 50 1.70 -12.73 -12.78
N ARG A 51 1.51 -11.46 -12.37
CA ARG A 51 2.34 -10.33 -12.78
C ARG A 51 3.55 -10.12 -11.88
N ILE A 52 3.38 -10.26 -10.59
CA ILE A 52 4.41 -10.08 -9.56
C ILE A 52 4.59 -11.43 -8.86
N PRO A 53 5.47 -12.31 -9.34
CA PRO A 53 5.73 -13.60 -8.71
C PRO A 53 6.13 -13.41 -7.24
N ARG A 54 5.58 -14.23 -6.33
CA ARG A 54 5.80 -14.17 -4.88
C ARG A 54 5.27 -12.91 -4.19
N PHE A 55 4.43 -12.11 -4.84
CA PHE A 55 3.80 -10.97 -4.18
C PHE A 55 3.08 -11.42 -2.91
N SER A 56 3.29 -10.67 -1.85
CA SER A 56 2.61 -10.86 -0.57
C SER A 56 2.29 -9.51 0.08
N ILE A 57 1.53 -9.55 1.15
CA ILE A 57 1.15 -8.38 1.92
C ILE A 57 1.52 -8.61 3.39
N ALA A 58 2.32 -7.72 3.95
CA ALA A 58 2.48 -7.65 5.39
C ALA A 58 1.26 -6.92 5.98
N ALA A 59 0.53 -7.59 6.86
CA ALA A 59 -0.59 -7.01 7.59
C ALA A 59 -0.17 -6.79 9.05
N VAL A 60 -0.22 -5.53 9.48
CA VAL A 60 0.12 -5.11 10.84
C VAL A 60 -1.17 -4.81 11.58
N ASP A 61 -1.40 -5.52 12.67
CA ASP A 61 -2.55 -5.28 13.55
C ASP A 61 -2.33 -4.04 14.44
N PRO A 62 -3.40 -3.40 14.95
CA PRO A 62 -3.29 -2.29 15.89
C PRO A 62 -2.39 -2.60 17.09
N GLY A 63 -1.61 -1.61 17.55
CA GLY A 63 -0.67 -1.80 18.65
C GLY A 63 -0.05 -0.48 19.14
N PRO A 64 1.15 -0.53 19.78
CA PRO A 64 1.72 0.63 20.47
C PRO A 64 2.09 1.82 19.59
N VAL A 65 2.50 1.57 18.33
CA VAL A 65 2.93 2.63 17.40
C VAL A 65 1.73 3.30 16.77
N ILE A 66 0.70 2.52 16.40
CA ILE A 66 -0.52 3.02 15.79
C ILE A 66 -1.71 2.13 16.16
N ASP A 67 -2.87 2.73 16.49
CA ASP A 67 -4.12 2.04 16.81
C ASP A 67 -4.95 1.67 15.57
N LYS A 68 -4.32 1.56 14.42
CA LYS A 68 -4.93 1.25 13.11
C LYS A 68 -4.27 0.02 12.49
N HIS A 69 -4.95 -0.56 11.51
CA HIS A 69 -4.34 -1.60 10.67
C HIS A 69 -3.44 -0.96 9.62
N VAL A 70 -2.30 -1.60 9.33
CA VAL A 70 -1.41 -1.19 8.26
C VAL A 70 -1.18 -2.37 7.32
N TYR A 71 -1.29 -2.12 6.02
CA TYR A 71 -1.03 -3.09 4.97
C TYR A 71 0.13 -2.61 4.12
N VAL A 72 1.12 -3.47 3.91
CA VAL A 72 2.32 -3.13 3.14
C VAL A 72 2.53 -4.17 2.05
N SER A 73 2.73 -3.72 0.81
CA SER A 73 3.14 -4.61 -0.27
C SER A 73 4.53 -5.17 -0.01
N MET A 74 4.78 -6.38 -0.47
CA MET A 74 6.10 -7.00 -0.50
C MET A 74 6.26 -7.74 -1.83
N GLY A 75 7.26 -7.34 -2.62
CA GLY A 75 7.57 -7.89 -3.93
C GLY A 75 7.35 -6.93 -5.09
N CYS A 76 6.86 -5.72 -4.84
CA CYS A 76 6.77 -4.68 -5.86
C CYS A 76 8.18 -4.29 -6.34
N TRP A 77 9.11 -4.13 -5.40
CA TRP A 77 10.51 -3.88 -5.65
C TRP A 77 11.15 -4.96 -6.54
N ASP A 78 10.85 -6.24 -6.28
CA ASP A 78 11.38 -7.36 -7.08
C ASP A 78 10.89 -7.35 -8.53
N ALA A 79 9.67 -6.83 -8.75
CA ALA A 79 9.06 -6.76 -10.08
C ALA A 79 9.55 -5.57 -10.91
N VAL A 80 10.04 -4.52 -10.24
CA VAL A 80 10.49 -3.28 -10.86
C VAL A 80 11.96 -3.07 -10.53
N HIS A 81 12.85 -3.66 -11.35
CA HIS A 81 14.31 -3.60 -11.17
C HIS A 81 14.94 -2.24 -11.52
N ASP A 82 14.23 -1.18 -11.29
CA ASP A 82 14.65 0.17 -11.56
C ASP A 82 15.06 0.84 -10.24
N ALA A 83 16.29 1.35 -10.16
CA ALA A 83 16.83 1.96 -8.95
C ALA A 83 16.03 3.19 -8.47
N GLU A 84 15.29 3.82 -9.40
CA GLU A 84 14.46 5.00 -9.09
C GLU A 84 13.05 4.62 -8.63
N HIS A 85 12.55 3.43 -9.01
CA HIS A 85 11.18 3.00 -8.77
C HIS A 85 11.08 1.77 -7.86
N GLY A 86 12.13 1.49 -7.09
CA GLY A 86 12.14 0.42 -6.09
C GLY A 86 11.23 0.73 -4.91
N LEU A 87 9.91 0.62 -5.13
CA LEU A 87 8.89 1.03 -4.18
C LEU A 87 8.17 -0.16 -3.56
N GLU A 88 7.72 0.04 -2.32
CA GLU A 88 6.65 -0.71 -1.71
C GLU A 88 5.57 0.26 -1.22
N PHE A 89 4.32 -0.19 -1.20
CA PHE A 89 3.18 0.65 -0.87
C PHE A 89 2.62 0.34 0.51
N VAL A 90 2.27 1.38 1.26
CA VAL A 90 1.70 1.31 2.60
C VAL A 90 0.28 1.88 2.58
N LEU A 91 -0.69 1.18 3.16
CA LEU A 91 -2.04 1.68 3.39
C LEU A 91 -2.37 1.60 4.89
N ILE A 92 -2.79 2.72 5.48
CA ILE A 92 -3.31 2.78 6.85
C ILE A 92 -4.83 2.71 6.79
N ALA A 93 -5.43 1.81 7.57
CA ALA A 93 -6.86 1.56 7.52
C ALA A 93 -7.50 1.51 8.91
N PRO A 94 -8.72 2.02 9.08
CA PRO A 94 -9.40 2.05 10.37
C PRO A 94 -9.83 0.67 10.87
N ASP A 95 -9.99 -0.29 9.97
CA ASP A 95 -10.47 -1.64 10.25
C ASP A 95 -9.76 -2.70 9.39
N ALA A 96 -10.03 -3.97 9.66
CA ALA A 96 -9.43 -5.13 9.00
C ALA A 96 -10.19 -5.60 7.73
N ALA A 97 -10.81 -4.70 6.98
CA ALA A 97 -11.57 -5.08 5.79
C ALA A 97 -10.66 -5.67 4.68
N PRO A 98 -11.09 -6.78 4.01
CA PRO A 98 -10.32 -7.38 2.93
C PRO A 98 -10.01 -6.43 1.76
N ARG A 99 -10.84 -5.41 1.56
CA ARG A 99 -10.66 -4.38 0.53
C ARG A 99 -9.34 -3.63 0.70
N HIS A 100 -8.85 -3.39 1.91
CA HIS A 100 -7.61 -2.65 2.14
C HIS A 100 -6.39 -3.40 1.59
N ALA A 101 -6.32 -4.71 1.82
CA ALA A 101 -5.30 -5.57 1.21
C ALA A 101 -5.42 -5.59 -0.32
N LEU A 102 -6.66 -5.63 -0.85
CA LEU A 102 -6.90 -5.57 -2.30
C LEU A 102 -6.41 -4.26 -2.91
N LEU A 103 -6.64 -3.12 -2.27
CA LEU A 103 -6.18 -1.82 -2.76
C LEU A 103 -4.65 -1.75 -2.88
N VAL A 104 -3.92 -2.25 -1.89
CA VAL A 104 -2.45 -2.36 -1.94
C VAL A 104 -2.02 -3.26 -3.10
N ALA A 105 -2.65 -4.43 -3.24
CA ALA A 105 -2.33 -5.40 -4.28
C ALA A 105 -2.58 -4.87 -5.69
N VAL A 106 -3.73 -4.19 -5.91
CA VAL A 106 -4.08 -3.60 -7.21
C VAL A 106 -3.17 -2.44 -7.56
N THR A 107 -2.78 -1.61 -6.59
CA THR A 107 -1.81 -0.53 -6.81
C THR A 107 -0.44 -1.08 -7.21
N ALA A 108 0.04 -2.13 -6.52
CA ALA A 108 1.27 -2.82 -6.88
C ALA A 108 1.20 -3.43 -8.29
N TYR A 109 0.07 -4.09 -8.62
CA TYR A 109 -0.17 -4.64 -9.96
C TYR A 109 -0.14 -3.57 -11.06
N TYR A 110 -0.71 -2.39 -10.79
CA TYR A 110 -0.69 -1.24 -11.70
C TYR A 110 0.75 -0.74 -11.90
N HIS A 111 1.47 -0.49 -10.80
CA HIS A 111 2.86 -0.02 -10.82
C HIS A 111 3.80 -0.98 -11.54
N ALA A 112 3.63 -2.28 -11.35
CA ALA A 112 4.48 -3.33 -11.96
C ALA A 112 4.09 -3.67 -13.40
N ASN A 113 3.35 -2.80 -14.12
CA ASN A 113 3.00 -3.05 -15.51
C ASN A 113 4.25 -3.04 -16.40
N PRO A 114 4.63 -4.18 -17.05
CA PRO A 114 5.82 -4.25 -17.88
C PRO A 114 5.64 -3.61 -19.25
N ASP A 115 4.38 -3.50 -19.72
CA ASP A 115 4.06 -3.11 -21.09
C ASP A 115 4.09 -1.59 -21.30
N ASP A 116 3.95 -0.82 -20.22
CA ASP A 116 3.89 0.63 -20.30
C ASP A 116 4.52 1.29 -19.06
N PRO A 117 5.69 1.93 -19.20
CA PRO A 117 6.38 2.60 -18.10
C PRO A 117 5.61 3.82 -17.54
N THR A 118 4.60 4.34 -18.24
CA THR A 118 3.76 5.44 -17.72
C THR A 118 2.91 5.02 -16.53
N PHE A 119 2.78 3.71 -16.28
CA PHE A 119 2.14 3.17 -15.08
C PHE A 119 3.06 3.18 -13.83
N ARG A 120 4.34 3.54 -13.97
CA ARG A 120 5.23 3.68 -12.81
C ARG A 120 4.72 4.80 -11.91
N LEU A 121 4.43 4.42 -10.67
CA LEU A 121 3.98 5.37 -9.65
C LEU A 121 5.19 5.97 -8.92
N ASP A 122 5.05 7.22 -8.53
CA ASP A 122 5.97 7.96 -7.68
C ASP A 122 5.17 8.99 -6.88
N LEU A 123 5.85 9.77 -6.03
CA LEU A 123 5.24 10.83 -5.22
C LEU A 123 4.38 11.78 -6.07
N GLY A 124 3.21 12.09 -5.56
CA GLY A 124 2.23 12.94 -6.21
C GLY A 124 1.34 12.22 -7.23
N HIS A 125 1.69 11.01 -7.67
CA HIS A 125 0.80 10.26 -8.55
C HIS A 125 -0.47 9.81 -7.80
N SER A 126 -1.59 9.80 -8.50
CA SER A 126 -2.85 9.30 -7.94
C SER A 126 -3.46 8.20 -8.79
N VAL A 127 -4.09 7.22 -8.13
CA VAL A 127 -4.71 6.06 -8.76
C VAL A 127 -6.20 6.05 -8.45
N PRO A 128 -7.09 6.05 -9.47
CA PRO A 128 -8.52 5.85 -9.24
C PRO A 128 -8.78 4.41 -8.81
N ILE A 129 -9.61 4.22 -7.80
CA ILE A 129 -9.91 2.89 -7.24
C ILE A 129 -11.33 2.40 -7.56
N GLY A 130 -12.04 3.14 -8.42
CA GLY A 130 -13.34 2.76 -9.01
C GLY A 130 -14.52 2.83 -8.06
N GLU A 131 -14.30 2.58 -6.78
CA GLU A 131 -15.28 2.62 -5.69
C GLU A 131 -14.65 3.27 -4.47
N PRO A 132 -15.41 3.83 -3.52
CA PRO A 132 -14.87 4.35 -2.27
C PRO A 132 -13.96 3.35 -1.56
N TRP A 133 -12.84 3.83 -0.99
CA TRP A 133 -11.87 2.97 -0.28
C TRP A 133 -12.47 2.26 0.95
N SER A 134 -13.52 2.84 1.51
CA SER A 134 -14.32 2.30 2.61
C SER A 134 -15.80 2.63 2.38
N PRO A 135 -16.75 1.81 2.86
CA PRO A 135 -18.18 2.07 2.69
C PRO A 135 -18.60 3.44 3.21
N GLY A 136 -19.24 4.24 2.34
CA GLY A 136 -19.72 5.58 2.66
C GLY A 136 -18.66 6.68 2.63
N SER A 137 -17.44 6.38 2.23
CA SER A 137 -16.38 7.36 2.00
C SER A 137 -16.61 8.17 0.73
N LEU A 138 -16.11 9.40 0.69
CA LEU A 138 -15.97 10.21 -0.53
C LEU A 138 -14.62 10.01 -1.23
N CYS A 139 -13.68 9.30 -0.57
CA CYS A 139 -12.36 9.05 -1.13
C CYS A 139 -12.41 7.86 -2.10
N ASP A 140 -12.20 8.13 -3.37
CA ASP A 140 -12.25 7.21 -4.50
C ASP A 140 -10.95 7.17 -5.32
N HIS A 141 -9.89 7.83 -4.80
CA HIS A 141 -8.53 7.81 -5.31
C HIS A 141 -7.55 7.50 -4.19
N LEU A 142 -6.37 6.99 -4.56
CA LEU A 142 -5.20 6.85 -3.69
C LEU A 142 -4.09 7.76 -4.20
N LEU A 143 -3.64 8.69 -3.37
CA LEU A 143 -2.48 9.53 -3.63
C LEU A 143 -1.23 8.81 -3.11
N VAL A 144 -0.19 8.73 -3.92
CA VAL A 144 1.13 8.26 -3.49
C VAL A 144 1.86 9.39 -2.78
N SER A 145 2.05 9.24 -1.49
CA SER A 145 2.61 10.28 -0.61
C SER A 145 3.70 9.70 0.30
N LEU A 146 4.42 10.58 1.00
CA LEU A 146 5.33 10.15 2.08
C LEU A 146 4.53 9.59 3.26
N PRO A 147 5.07 8.64 4.03
CA PRO A 147 4.40 8.06 5.18
C PRO A 147 4.47 9.01 6.41
N TYR A 148 3.95 10.23 6.28
CA TYR A 148 4.00 11.29 7.30
C TYR A 148 3.62 10.86 8.73
N PRO A 149 2.62 9.98 8.95
CA PRO A 149 2.31 9.52 10.31
C PRO A 149 3.45 8.75 10.98
N PHE A 150 4.41 8.24 10.20
CA PHE A 150 5.48 7.38 10.66
C PHE A 150 6.88 7.99 10.52
N GLY A 151 7.01 9.06 9.74
CA GLY A 151 8.29 9.71 9.49
C GLY A 151 9.22 8.93 8.56
N PRO A 152 10.45 9.44 8.38
CA PRO A 152 11.43 8.86 7.45
C PRO A 152 11.94 7.48 7.88
N GLU A 153 11.78 7.11 9.15
CA GLU A 153 12.20 5.82 9.68
C GLU A 153 11.44 4.64 9.07
N LEU A 154 10.17 4.84 8.68
CA LEU A 154 9.43 3.83 7.92
C LEU A 154 9.73 3.91 6.43
N GLU A 155 9.93 5.11 5.89
CA GLU A 155 10.03 5.35 4.45
C GLU A 155 11.16 4.54 3.79
N VAL A 156 12.33 4.47 4.42
CA VAL A 156 13.51 3.87 3.80
C VAL A 156 13.88 2.56 4.46
N CYS A 157 13.71 1.48 3.72
CA CYS A 157 14.18 0.15 4.08
C CYS A 157 15.43 -0.18 3.29
N ALA A 158 16.60 -0.24 3.95
CA ALA A 158 17.89 -0.54 3.33
C ALA A 158 18.41 -1.92 3.76
N TRP A 159 19.07 -2.63 2.83
CA TRP A 159 19.77 -3.89 3.08
C TRP A 159 21.05 -3.98 2.26
N ASP A 160 21.86 -5.00 2.49
CA ASP A 160 23.07 -5.22 1.68
C ASP A 160 22.69 -5.52 0.23
N GLY A 161 23.05 -4.60 -0.66
CA GLY A 161 22.77 -4.68 -2.10
C GLY A 161 21.51 -3.98 -2.59
N GLY A 162 20.75 -3.24 -1.72
CA GLY A 162 19.59 -2.48 -2.18
C GLY A 162 18.87 -1.69 -1.12
N HIS A 163 17.84 -0.99 -1.57
CA HIS A 163 16.89 -0.32 -0.68
C HIS A 163 15.53 -0.24 -1.36
N ALA A 164 14.46 -0.18 -0.56
CA ALA A 164 13.11 0.14 -1.01
C ALA A 164 12.61 1.38 -0.29
N ARG A 165 11.81 2.19 -1.01
CA ARG A 165 11.02 3.25 -0.40
C ARG A 165 9.61 2.73 -0.14
N LEU A 166 9.12 2.93 1.07
CA LEU A 166 7.76 2.61 1.46
C LEU A 166 6.91 3.87 1.35
N LEU A 167 6.09 3.98 0.30
CA LEU A 167 5.25 5.14 0.04
C LEU A 167 3.80 4.89 0.46
N TRP A 168 3.20 5.90 1.03
CA TRP A 168 1.85 5.82 1.56
C TRP A 168 0.80 6.02 0.48
N LEU A 169 -0.18 5.14 0.46
CA LEU A 169 -1.40 5.26 -0.33
C LEU A 169 -2.44 6.01 0.50
N LEU A 170 -2.46 7.33 0.37
CA LEU A 170 -3.40 8.19 1.09
C LEU A 170 -4.73 8.24 0.34
N PRO A 171 -5.86 7.81 0.97
CA PRO A 171 -7.17 7.95 0.34
C PRO A 171 -7.57 9.43 0.21
N ILE A 172 -7.86 9.85 -1.03
CA ILE A 172 -8.27 11.22 -1.37
C ILE A 172 -9.57 11.22 -2.17
N THR A 173 -10.26 12.36 -2.18
CA THR A 173 -11.45 12.59 -2.99
C THR A 173 -11.08 12.98 -4.42
N ALA A 174 -12.01 12.84 -5.37
CA ALA A 174 -11.82 13.34 -6.74
C ALA A 174 -11.52 14.84 -6.78
N ALA A 175 -12.14 15.65 -5.89
CA ALA A 175 -11.87 17.09 -5.82
C ALA A 175 -10.43 17.38 -5.35
N GLU A 176 -9.91 16.63 -4.38
CA GLU A 176 -8.53 16.74 -3.91
C GLU A 176 -7.53 16.32 -5.00
N ARG A 177 -7.84 15.26 -5.76
CA ARG A 177 -7.05 14.86 -6.92
C ARG A 177 -7.02 15.96 -7.98
N ASP A 178 -8.18 16.55 -8.32
CA ASP A 178 -8.25 17.63 -9.31
C ASP A 178 -7.49 18.88 -8.85
N PHE A 179 -7.54 19.17 -7.55
CA PHE A 179 -6.77 20.27 -6.96
C PHE A 179 -5.26 20.00 -7.04
N GLU A 180 -4.81 18.77 -6.72
CA GLU A 180 -3.40 18.35 -6.81
C GLU A 180 -2.89 18.49 -8.25
N VAL A 181 -3.62 17.99 -9.24
CA VAL A 181 -3.25 18.11 -10.67
C VAL A 181 -3.12 19.57 -11.11
N ALA A 182 -3.96 20.45 -10.59
CA ALA A 182 -3.96 21.88 -10.96
C ALA A 182 -2.90 22.71 -10.22
N ASN A 183 -2.53 22.34 -8.98
CA ASN A 183 -1.73 23.17 -8.08
C ASN A 183 -0.46 22.49 -7.56
N GLY A 184 -0.33 21.19 -7.76
CA GLY A 184 0.77 20.35 -7.29
C GLY A 184 0.58 19.76 -5.90
N LEU A 185 1.39 18.73 -5.61
CA LEU A 185 1.34 17.97 -4.36
C LEU A 185 1.51 18.85 -3.12
N GLU A 186 2.52 19.72 -3.12
CA GLU A 186 2.81 20.60 -1.97
C GLU A 186 1.61 21.49 -1.59
N ALA A 187 0.88 22.00 -2.60
CA ALA A 187 -0.29 22.82 -2.35
C ALA A 187 -1.44 22.02 -1.72
N LEU A 188 -1.61 20.75 -2.10
CA LEU A 188 -2.59 19.87 -1.48
C LEU A 188 -2.18 19.48 -0.05
N GLU A 189 -0.92 19.17 0.18
CA GLU A 189 -0.39 18.88 1.51
C GLU A 189 -0.58 20.05 2.49
N GLN A 190 -0.38 21.29 2.03
CA GLN A 190 -0.70 22.48 2.83
C GLN A 190 -2.19 22.57 3.21
N ARG A 191 -3.11 22.06 2.34
CA ARG A 191 -4.54 21.98 2.68
C ARG A 191 -4.80 20.89 3.74
N PHE A 192 -4.13 19.76 3.62
CA PHE A 192 -4.21 18.68 4.62
C PHE A 192 -3.74 19.15 5.99
N ASP A 193 -2.60 19.85 6.05
CA ASP A 193 -2.04 20.40 7.29
C ASP A 193 -2.97 21.45 7.91
N ALA A 194 -3.46 22.38 7.09
CA ALA A 194 -4.38 23.44 7.56
C ALA A 194 -5.70 22.88 8.11
N ALA A 195 -6.16 21.75 7.56
CA ALA A 195 -7.36 21.06 8.01
C ALA A 195 -7.10 20.08 9.17
N ALA A 196 -5.84 19.87 9.58
CA ALA A 196 -5.42 18.81 10.51
C ALA A 196 -6.05 17.46 10.11
N LEU A 197 -5.79 17.04 8.86
CA LEU A 197 -6.51 15.96 8.21
C LEU A 197 -6.50 14.65 9.03
N ALA A 198 -7.69 14.15 9.35
CA ALA A 198 -7.87 12.83 9.95
C ALA A 198 -7.87 11.77 8.84
N TYR A 199 -6.70 11.34 8.38
CA TYR A 199 -6.55 10.44 7.20
C TYR A 199 -7.24 9.09 7.34
N TRP A 200 -7.45 8.63 8.58
CA TRP A 200 -8.14 7.37 8.89
C TRP A 200 -9.65 7.50 8.99
N ASP A 201 -10.19 8.72 8.98
CA ASP A 201 -11.64 8.91 8.99
C ASP A 201 -12.21 8.67 7.59
N SER A 202 -12.81 7.51 7.40
CA SER A 202 -13.42 7.14 6.12
C SER A 202 -14.59 8.03 5.70
N ARG A 203 -15.14 8.84 6.63
CA ARG A 203 -16.27 9.76 6.38
C ARG A 203 -15.84 11.22 6.27
N ARG A 204 -14.54 11.47 6.25
CA ARG A 204 -14.05 12.84 6.09
C ARG A 204 -14.56 13.47 4.78
N GLY A 205 -14.80 14.77 4.81
CA GLY A 205 -15.05 15.57 3.63
C GLY A 205 -13.76 15.89 2.86
N SER A 206 -13.91 16.53 1.70
CA SER A 206 -12.80 17.15 0.98
C SER A 206 -12.30 18.39 1.73
N VAL A 207 -11.00 18.68 1.60
CA VAL A 207 -10.35 19.90 2.16
C VAL A 207 -10.20 21.03 1.12
N VAL A 208 -10.72 20.82 -0.08
CA VAL A 208 -10.71 21.76 -1.20
C VAL A 208 -12.10 21.98 -1.74
#